data_6b360dd2fc1e96710adaa1d7c3d65265
#
_entry.id   6b360dd2fc1e96710adaa1d7c3d65265
#
_cell.length_a   1.000
_cell.length_b   1.000
_cell.length_c   1.000
_cell.angle_alpha   90.00
_cell.angle_beta   90.00
_cell.angle_gamma   90.00
#
_symmetry.space_group_name_H-M   'P 1'
#
loop_
_entity.id
_entity.type
_entity.pdbx_description
1 polymer ?
#
loop_
_entity_poly.entity_id
_entity_poly.type
_entity_poly.pdbx_seq_one_letter_code
_entity_poly.pdbx_strand_id
1 'polypeptide(L)'
;MADSVVERVRAASAKLRSFVAQTQNALAGRGSFNASDVRAIAEPVGSMQPIIEEAESLCVLYPDLPGELETYKGNLEEIQIALEQMRMMLVARRAHIEAARGHLATLGMWNNALRLTR
;
A
#
# COMPACT_ATOMS: atom_id res chain seq x y z
N MET A 1 21.75 22.44 -10.99
CA MET A 1 21.12 22.94 -9.76
C MET A 1 21.27 21.89 -8.67
N ALA A 2 22.08 22.22 -7.70
CA ALA A 2 22.47 21.28 -6.65
C ALA A 2 21.28 20.73 -5.84
N ASP A 3 20.26 21.55 -5.63
CA ASP A 3 19.15 21.20 -4.76
C ASP A 3 18.05 20.37 -5.42
N SER A 4 18.07 20.24 -6.75
CA SER A 4 16.99 19.56 -7.46
C SER A 4 16.92 18.06 -7.16
N VAL A 5 18.05 17.39 -6.96
CA VAL A 5 18.09 15.95 -6.62
C VAL A 5 17.54 15.74 -5.21
N VAL A 6 18.02 16.49 -4.24
CA VAL A 6 17.59 16.40 -2.85
C VAL A 6 16.10 16.73 -2.74
N GLU A 7 15.64 17.78 -3.44
CA GLU A 7 14.23 18.15 -3.47
C GLU A 7 13.36 17.06 -4.10
N ARG A 8 13.83 16.41 -5.14
CA ARG A 8 13.11 15.29 -5.76
C ARG A 8 12.95 14.14 -4.78
N VAL A 9 13.99 13.80 -4.03
CA VAL A 9 13.93 12.75 -3.01
C VAL A 9 12.95 13.14 -1.90
N ARG A 10 13.02 14.40 -1.44
CA ARG A 10 12.08 14.91 -0.43
C ARG A 10 10.63 14.86 -0.90
N ALA A 11 10.39 15.25 -2.15
CA ALA A 11 9.05 15.22 -2.73
C ALA A 11 8.52 13.79 -2.83
N ALA A 12 9.36 12.86 -3.27
CA ALA A 12 9.01 11.44 -3.32
C ALA A 12 8.71 10.90 -1.92
N SER A 13 9.56 11.20 -0.94
CA SER A 13 9.36 10.79 0.46
C SER A 13 8.05 11.33 1.03
N ALA A 14 7.71 12.59 0.73
CA ALA A 14 6.46 13.19 1.18
C ALA A 14 5.23 12.47 0.61
N LYS A 15 5.28 12.10 -0.67
CA LYS A 15 4.21 11.34 -1.32
C LYS A 15 4.07 9.94 -0.72
N LEU A 16 5.19 9.27 -0.43
CA LEU A 16 5.17 7.96 0.22
C LEU A 16 4.57 8.05 1.62
N ARG A 17 4.91 9.09 2.37
CA ARG A 17 4.37 9.32 3.72
C ARG A 17 2.86 9.54 3.68
N SER A 18 2.38 10.33 2.73
CA SER A 18 0.94 10.51 2.51
C SER A 18 0.24 9.21 2.18
N PHE A 19 0.86 8.39 1.36
CA PHE A 19 0.33 7.07 0.99
C PHE A 19 0.23 6.16 2.22
N VAL A 20 1.26 6.12 3.06
CA VAL A 20 1.25 5.33 4.31
C VAL A 20 0.11 5.78 5.21
N ALA A 21 -0.05 7.09 5.39
CA ALA A 21 -1.13 7.65 6.21
C ALA A 21 -2.50 7.25 5.66
N GLN A 22 -2.70 7.33 4.35
CA GLN A 22 -3.95 6.95 3.69
C GLN A 22 -4.23 5.46 3.89
N THR A 23 -3.20 4.62 3.77
CA THR A 23 -3.32 3.18 3.97
C THR A 23 -3.70 2.85 5.41
N GLN A 24 -3.05 3.50 6.37
CA GLN A 24 -3.35 3.30 7.79
C GLN A 24 -4.77 3.74 8.12
N ASN A 25 -5.26 4.84 7.54
CA ASN A 25 -6.64 5.27 7.71
C ASN A 25 -7.63 4.25 7.14
N ALA A 26 -7.32 3.68 5.98
CA ALA A 26 -8.16 2.65 5.37
C ALA A 26 -8.20 1.38 6.24
N LEU A 27 -7.05 0.96 6.80
CA LEU A 27 -6.98 -0.19 7.71
C LEU A 27 -7.78 0.04 8.99
N ALA A 28 -7.84 1.29 9.46
CA ALA A 28 -8.62 1.67 10.64
C ALA A 28 -10.10 1.93 10.34
N GLY A 29 -10.52 1.75 9.09
CA GLY A 29 -11.91 1.99 8.68
C GLY A 29 -12.27 3.46 8.51
N ARG A 30 -11.28 4.35 8.44
CA ARG A 30 -11.49 5.80 8.36
C ARG A 30 -11.18 6.38 6.99
N GLY A 31 -11.38 5.64 5.96
CA GLY A 31 -11.13 6.13 4.60
C GLY A 31 -11.26 5.01 3.59
N SER A 32 -11.15 5.37 2.32
CA SER A 32 -11.18 4.43 1.23
C SER A 32 -9.80 4.30 0.59
N PHE A 33 -9.54 3.15 0.04
CA PHE A 33 -8.30 2.84 -0.65
C PHE A 33 -8.63 1.99 -1.87
N ASN A 34 -8.16 2.39 -3.03
CA ASN A 34 -8.48 1.71 -4.28
C ASN A 34 -7.26 1.56 -5.19
N ALA A 35 -7.45 0.93 -6.35
CA ALA A 35 -6.37 0.67 -7.30
C ALA A 35 -5.75 1.96 -7.85
N SER A 36 -6.51 3.05 -7.96
CA SER A 36 -5.97 4.35 -8.37
C SER A 36 -4.94 4.88 -7.39
N ASP A 37 -5.17 4.68 -6.10
CA ASP A 37 -4.25 5.11 -5.05
C ASP A 37 -2.93 4.36 -5.15
N VAL A 38 -2.98 3.06 -5.45
CA VAL A 38 -1.78 2.24 -5.67
C VAL A 38 -1.02 2.71 -6.90
N ARG A 39 -1.73 3.00 -7.99
CA ARG A 39 -1.10 3.49 -9.23
C ARG A 39 -0.44 4.84 -9.03
N ALA A 40 -1.05 5.71 -8.22
CA ALA A 40 -0.50 7.03 -7.95
C ALA A 40 0.86 6.98 -7.28
N ILE A 41 1.16 5.92 -6.50
CA ILE A 41 2.46 5.79 -5.84
C ILE A 41 3.55 5.28 -6.80
N ALA A 42 3.18 4.65 -7.91
CA ALA A 42 4.14 4.13 -8.88
C ALA A 42 4.97 5.23 -9.53
N GLU A 43 4.37 6.41 -9.76
CA GLU A 43 5.07 7.53 -10.38
C GLU A 43 6.23 8.06 -9.53
N PRO A 44 6.05 8.43 -8.25
CA PRO A 44 7.17 8.89 -7.44
C PRO A 44 8.23 7.82 -7.22
N VAL A 45 7.84 6.56 -7.08
CA VAL A 45 8.79 5.45 -6.95
C VAL A 45 9.59 5.27 -8.23
N GLY A 46 8.91 5.29 -9.38
CA GLY A 46 9.58 5.18 -10.69
C GLY A 46 10.53 6.34 -10.96
N SER A 47 10.17 7.56 -10.55
CA SER A 47 11.02 8.74 -10.78
C SER A 47 12.29 8.70 -9.93
N MET A 48 12.34 7.89 -8.89
CA MET A 48 13.54 7.73 -8.05
C MET A 48 14.55 6.75 -8.62
N GLN A 49 14.19 5.95 -9.62
CA GLN A 49 15.05 4.90 -10.17
C GLN A 49 16.41 5.45 -10.66
N PRO A 50 16.48 6.54 -11.46
CA PRO A 50 17.76 7.08 -11.87
C PRO A 50 18.63 7.57 -10.70
N ILE A 51 18.00 8.12 -9.67
CA ILE A 51 18.71 8.61 -8.48
C ILE A 51 19.30 7.43 -7.70
N ILE A 52 18.55 6.35 -7.56
CA ILE A 52 19.01 5.14 -6.85
C ILE A 52 20.16 4.49 -7.60
N GLU A 53 20.09 4.41 -8.93
CA GLU A 53 21.14 3.82 -9.76
C GLU A 53 22.48 4.58 -9.65
N GLU A 54 22.41 5.90 -9.46
CA GLU A 54 23.60 6.75 -9.34
C GLU A 54 23.84 7.23 -7.91
N ALA A 55 23.26 6.56 -6.93
CA ALA A 55 23.28 7.02 -5.53
C ALA A 55 24.70 7.23 -4.99
N GLU A 56 25.64 6.33 -5.28
CA GLU A 56 27.03 6.47 -4.81
C GLU A 56 27.67 7.77 -5.29
N SER A 57 27.54 8.05 -6.59
CA SER A 57 28.10 9.28 -7.18
C SER A 57 27.41 10.52 -6.67
N LEU A 58 26.07 10.47 -6.56
CA LEU A 58 25.27 11.61 -6.13
C LEU A 58 25.49 11.93 -4.65
N CYS A 59 25.69 10.95 -3.80
CA CYS A 59 25.94 11.17 -2.38
C CYS A 59 27.26 11.89 -2.13
N VAL A 60 28.26 11.70 -3.02
CA VAL A 60 29.53 12.44 -2.94
C VAL A 60 29.31 13.91 -3.29
N LEU A 61 28.46 14.19 -4.29
CA LEU A 61 28.17 15.55 -4.74
C LEU A 61 27.22 16.33 -3.82
N TYR A 62 26.27 15.63 -3.18
CA TYR A 62 25.24 16.24 -2.35
C TYR A 62 25.29 15.67 -0.93
N PRO A 63 25.87 16.43 0.03
CA PRO A 63 26.04 15.93 1.40
C PRO A 63 24.74 15.59 2.14
N ASP A 64 23.63 16.22 1.77
CA ASP A 64 22.32 15.98 2.40
C ASP A 64 21.61 14.77 1.83
N LEU A 65 22.06 14.25 0.70
CA LEU A 65 21.38 13.18 -0.01
C LEU A 65 21.34 11.86 0.76
N PRO A 66 22.42 11.39 1.42
CA PRO A 66 22.37 10.14 2.18
C PRO A 66 21.25 10.11 3.21
N GLY A 67 21.06 11.20 3.97
CA GLY A 67 19.99 11.29 4.96
C GLY A 67 18.59 11.24 4.33
N GLU A 68 18.42 11.93 3.21
CA GLU A 68 17.15 11.92 2.48
C GLU A 68 16.83 10.54 1.88
N LEU A 69 17.85 9.84 1.38
CA LEU A 69 17.69 8.48 0.86
C LEU A 69 17.33 7.49 1.98
N GLU A 70 17.90 7.65 3.17
CA GLU A 70 17.52 6.82 4.32
C GLU A 70 16.06 7.05 4.72
N THR A 71 15.60 8.30 4.71
CA THR A 71 14.21 8.64 4.96
C THR A 71 13.29 8.01 3.90
N TYR A 72 13.66 8.09 2.65
CA TYR A 72 12.92 7.48 1.54
C TYR A 72 12.83 5.95 1.71
N LYS A 73 13.95 5.31 2.03
CA LYS A 73 14.01 3.88 2.28
C LYS A 73 13.08 3.46 3.42
N GLY A 74 13.10 4.21 4.53
CA GLY A 74 12.22 3.97 5.66
C GLY A 74 10.75 4.06 5.28
N ASN A 75 10.39 5.05 4.48
CA ASN A 75 9.02 5.20 3.98
C ASN A 75 8.61 4.05 3.06
N LEU A 76 9.53 3.56 2.21
CA LEU A 76 9.26 2.38 1.38
C LEU A 76 8.99 1.14 2.23
N GLU A 77 9.78 0.94 3.28
CA GLU A 77 9.60 -0.19 4.19
C GLU A 77 8.24 -0.12 4.88
N GLU A 78 7.83 1.06 5.30
CA GLU A 78 6.51 1.27 5.90
C GLU A 78 5.38 0.98 4.91
N ILE A 79 5.55 1.37 3.64
CA ILE A 79 4.58 1.04 2.59
C ILE A 79 4.48 -0.45 2.40
N GLN A 80 5.60 -1.16 2.36
CA GLN A 80 5.59 -2.62 2.21
C GLN A 80 4.82 -3.29 3.35
N ILE A 81 5.05 -2.84 4.58
CA ILE A 81 4.32 -3.35 5.75
C ILE A 81 2.82 -3.04 5.63
N ALA A 82 2.49 -1.81 5.28
CA ALA A 82 1.09 -1.38 5.15
C ALA A 82 0.34 -2.16 4.07
N LEU A 83 0.98 -2.36 2.90
CA LEU A 83 0.39 -3.12 1.81
C LEU A 83 0.20 -4.59 2.19
N GLU A 84 1.16 -5.18 2.92
CA GLU A 84 1.01 -6.56 3.40
C GLU A 84 -0.14 -6.69 4.39
N GLN A 85 -0.30 -5.72 5.30
CA GLN A 85 -1.43 -5.69 6.22
C GLN A 85 -2.76 -5.57 5.48
N MET A 86 -2.81 -4.74 4.42
CA MET A 86 -4.00 -4.63 3.58
C MET A 86 -4.30 -5.92 2.85
N ARG A 87 -3.27 -6.57 2.32
CA ARG A 87 -3.43 -7.86 1.65
C ARG A 87 -4.02 -8.88 2.60
N MET A 88 -3.48 -8.99 3.81
CA MET A 88 -3.99 -9.92 4.83
C MET A 88 -5.43 -9.60 5.22
N MET A 89 -5.76 -8.32 5.36
CA MET A 89 -7.12 -7.89 5.67
C MET A 89 -8.10 -8.30 4.56
N LEU A 90 -7.71 -8.09 3.29
CA LEU A 90 -8.54 -8.46 2.14
C LEU A 90 -8.72 -9.96 2.02
N VAL A 91 -7.67 -10.75 2.28
CA VAL A 91 -7.74 -12.21 2.29
C VAL A 91 -8.69 -12.69 3.38
N ALA A 92 -8.58 -12.12 4.59
CA ALA A 92 -9.45 -12.47 5.70
C ALA A 92 -10.92 -12.12 5.41
N ARG A 93 -11.15 -10.93 4.82
CA ARG A 93 -12.49 -10.49 4.44
C ARG A 93 -13.10 -11.39 3.38
N ARG A 94 -12.31 -11.79 2.37
CA ARG A 94 -12.73 -12.71 1.34
C ARG A 94 -13.10 -14.08 1.92
N ALA A 95 -12.27 -14.62 2.81
CA ALA A 95 -12.54 -15.88 3.49
C ALA A 95 -13.84 -15.80 4.30
N HIS A 96 -14.06 -14.69 5.00
CA HIS A 96 -15.28 -14.46 5.76
C HIS A 96 -16.52 -14.43 4.85
N ILE A 97 -16.44 -13.76 3.71
CA ILE A 97 -17.53 -13.69 2.73
C ILE A 97 -17.82 -15.07 2.16
N GLU A 98 -16.78 -15.83 1.80
CA GLU A 98 -16.94 -17.19 1.28
C GLU A 98 -17.57 -18.13 2.30
N ALA A 99 -17.17 -18.02 3.57
CA ALA A 99 -17.78 -18.77 4.66
C ALA A 99 -19.27 -18.42 4.83
N ALA A 100 -19.60 -17.12 4.77
CA ALA A 100 -20.99 -16.65 4.87
C ALA A 100 -21.82 -17.15 3.71
N ARG A 101 -21.27 -17.15 2.48
CA ARG A 101 -21.96 -17.70 1.31
C ARG A 101 -22.21 -19.19 1.45
N GLY A 102 -21.23 -19.93 1.92
CA GLY A 102 -21.38 -21.36 2.19
C GLY A 102 -22.49 -21.63 3.22
N HIS A 103 -22.51 -20.85 4.28
CA HIS A 103 -23.51 -20.95 5.33
C HIS A 103 -24.93 -20.66 4.77
N LEU A 104 -25.06 -19.60 3.97
CA LEU A 104 -26.34 -19.25 3.33
C LEU A 104 -26.80 -20.34 2.36
N ALA A 105 -25.88 -20.92 1.58
CA ALA A 105 -26.20 -22.02 0.68
C ALA A 105 -26.72 -23.23 1.47
N THR A 106 -26.08 -23.56 2.60
CA THR A 106 -26.52 -24.64 3.48
C THR A 106 -27.92 -24.39 4.02
N LEU A 107 -28.20 -23.17 4.48
CA LEU A 107 -29.52 -22.79 4.96
C LEU A 107 -30.57 -22.90 3.84
N GLY A 108 -30.22 -22.51 2.62
CA GLY A 108 -31.11 -22.66 1.46
C GLY A 108 -31.44 -24.12 1.17
N MET A 109 -30.48 -24.99 1.26
CA MET A 109 -30.68 -26.44 1.11
C MET A 109 -31.62 -27.00 2.19
N TRP A 110 -31.42 -26.56 3.43
CA TRP A 110 -32.31 -26.95 4.55
C TRP A 110 -33.73 -26.49 4.30
N ASN A 111 -33.96 -25.28 3.88
CA ASN A 111 -35.30 -24.76 3.58
C ASN A 111 -35.98 -25.56 2.49
N ASN A 112 -35.24 -25.92 1.42
CA ASN A 112 -35.78 -26.74 0.34
C ASN A 112 -36.17 -28.13 0.83
N ALA A 113 -35.33 -28.74 1.66
CA ALA A 113 -35.61 -30.05 2.24
C ALA A 113 -36.90 -30.00 3.10
N LEU A 114 -37.05 -28.95 3.92
CA LEU A 114 -38.24 -28.78 4.75
C LEU A 114 -39.50 -28.58 3.92
N ARG A 115 -39.42 -27.88 2.78
CA ARG A 115 -40.53 -27.68 1.87
C ARG A 115 -40.95 -29.00 1.22
N LEU A 116 -40.00 -29.85 0.88
CA LEU A 116 -40.29 -31.14 0.23
C LEU A 116 -40.89 -32.15 1.16
N THR A 117 -40.73 -31.99 2.47
CA THR A 117 -41.26 -32.91 3.47
C THR A 117 -42.64 -32.52 3.99
N ARG A 118 -43.19 -31.40 3.52
CA ARG A 118 -44.54 -30.99 3.88
C ARG A 118 -45.60 -31.57 2.91
#